data_fccf187118e5f66fd6edfa036403d0ff
#
_entry.id   fccf187118e5f66fd6edfa036403d0ff
#
_cell.length_a   1.000
_cell.length_b   1.000
_cell.length_c   1.000
_cell.angle_alpha   90.00
_cell.angle_beta   90.00
_cell.angle_gamma   90.00
#
_symmetry.space_group_name_H-M   'P 1'
#
loop_
_entity.id
_entity.type
_entity.pdbx_description
1 polymer ?
#
loop_
_entity_poly.entity_id
_entity_poly.type
_entity_poly.pdbx_seq_one_letter_code
_entity_poly.pdbx_strand_id
1 'polypeptide(L)'
;MRTVDRLRMRAPVTEVFRAASEVERWPEILSHYRWVRMLERSADGGVVEMAAWRPFGVVRYPTWWVSEMRIDAAALAVRYRHVRGITTGMDVVWQLEPDRVETDVTIVHEWGGPRWPLIGGLAASLVIGPVFVHGIASRTLAGIGRHVERRGGM
;
A
#
# COMPACT_ATOMS: atom_id res chain seq x y z
N MET A 1 5.36 -13.98 7.63
CA MET A 1 5.79 -13.51 6.30
C MET A 1 6.19 -12.05 6.38
N ARG A 2 7.27 -11.71 5.72
CA ARG A 2 7.73 -10.32 5.59
C ARG A 2 8.11 -10.07 4.13
N THR A 3 7.60 -9.01 3.53
CA THR A 3 7.98 -8.56 2.18
C THR A 3 8.49 -7.13 2.22
N VAL A 4 9.39 -6.80 1.31
CA VAL A 4 9.96 -5.45 1.18
C VAL A 4 9.95 -5.08 -0.31
N ASP A 5 9.28 -3.97 -0.63
CA ASP A 5 9.23 -3.40 -1.96
C ASP A 5 9.90 -2.02 -1.93
N ARG A 6 10.76 -1.73 -2.89
CA ARG A 6 11.51 -0.47 -2.96
C ARG A 6 11.45 0.14 -4.35
N LEU A 7 11.37 1.46 -4.39
CA LEU A 7 11.47 2.22 -5.63
C LEU A 7 12.08 3.60 -5.36
N ARG A 8 13.04 4.00 -6.18
CA ARG A 8 13.52 5.39 -6.23
C ARG A 8 12.63 6.18 -7.18
N MET A 9 12.11 7.31 -6.70
CA MET A 9 11.24 8.20 -7.45
C MET A 9 11.97 9.52 -7.71
N ARG A 10 11.97 10.00 -8.95
CA ARG A 10 12.59 11.27 -9.35
C ARG A 10 11.65 12.43 -9.05
N ALA A 11 11.38 12.64 -7.77
CA ALA A 11 10.54 13.72 -7.28
C ALA A 11 10.92 14.07 -5.84
N PRO A 12 10.71 15.32 -5.40
CA PRO A 12 10.98 15.74 -4.02
C PRO A 12 10.14 14.95 -3.01
N VAL A 13 10.69 14.73 -1.83
CA VAL A 13 10.03 13.94 -0.78
C VAL A 13 8.66 14.51 -0.37
N THR A 14 8.48 15.83 -0.42
CA THR A 14 7.19 16.47 -0.11
C THR A 14 6.08 16.07 -1.07
N GLU A 15 6.39 15.94 -2.35
CA GLU A 15 5.41 15.51 -3.37
C GLU A 15 5.12 14.02 -3.27
N VAL A 16 6.16 13.20 -3.06
CA VAL A 16 6.00 11.76 -2.89
C VAL A 16 5.21 11.45 -1.62
N PHE A 17 5.52 12.13 -0.51
CA PHE A 17 4.80 11.96 0.76
C PHE A 17 3.33 12.37 0.65
N ARG A 18 3.04 13.46 -0.06
CA ARG A 18 1.67 13.87 -0.35
C ARG A 18 0.91 12.80 -1.11
N ALA A 19 1.47 12.29 -2.21
CA ALA A 19 0.85 11.24 -3.00
C ALA A 19 0.64 9.94 -2.20
N ALA A 20 1.59 9.57 -1.35
CA ALA A 20 1.49 8.40 -0.48
C ALA A 20 0.46 8.56 0.64
N SER A 21 0.21 9.79 1.10
CA SER A 21 -0.71 10.09 2.22
C SER A 21 -2.14 10.37 1.78
N GLU A 22 -2.34 10.95 0.60
CA GLU A 22 -3.66 11.27 0.04
C GLU A 22 -4.31 10.03 -0.60
N VAL A 23 -4.54 9.01 0.20
CA VAL A 23 -4.99 7.69 -0.29
C VAL A 23 -6.35 7.71 -0.97
N GLU A 24 -7.23 8.65 -0.63
CA GLU A 24 -8.53 8.79 -1.29
C GLU A 24 -8.42 9.14 -2.78
N ARG A 25 -7.28 9.69 -3.20
CA ARG A 25 -6.99 9.99 -4.61
C ARG A 25 -6.41 8.81 -5.38
N TRP A 26 -6.03 7.74 -4.70
CA TRP A 26 -5.41 6.59 -5.36
C TRP A 26 -6.25 5.98 -6.49
N PRO A 27 -7.58 5.84 -6.41
CA PRO A 27 -8.36 5.35 -7.54
C PRO A 27 -8.25 6.20 -8.82
N GLU A 28 -7.94 7.49 -8.69
CA GLU A 28 -7.75 8.39 -9.84
C GLU A 28 -6.38 8.21 -10.51
N ILE A 29 -5.36 7.82 -9.75
CA ILE A 29 -3.97 7.72 -10.22
C ILE A 29 -3.46 6.28 -10.34
N LEU A 30 -4.14 5.32 -9.71
CA LEU A 30 -3.77 3.91 -9.65
C LEU A 30 -4.93 3.07 -10.18
N SER A 31 -4.81 2.60 -11.42
CA SER A 31 -5.88 1.88 -12.12
C SER A 31 -6.30 0.55 -11.48
N HIS A 32 -5.48 -0.02 -10.62
CA HIS A 32 -5.79 -1.26 -9.92
C HIS A 32 -6.59 -1.06 -8.62
N TYR A 33 -6.72 0.18 -8.12
CA TYR A 33 -7.62 0.49 -7.02
C TYR A 33 -9.05 0.72 -7.53
N ARG A 34 -10.01 0.09 -6.85
CA ARG A 34 -11.45 0.19 -7.18
C ARG A 34 -12.07 1.37 -6.46
N TRP A 35 -11.84 1.46 -5.13
CA TRP A 35 -12.20 2.61 -4.30
C TRP A 35 -11.31 2.69 -3.07
N VAL A 36 -11.24 3.88 -2.51
CA VAL A 36 -10.66 4.17 -1.19
C VAL A 36 -11.61 5.11 -0.48
N ARG A 37 -12.03 4.75 0.74
CA ARG A 37 -12.98 5.52 1.54
C ARG A 37 -12.47 5.66 2.96
N MET A 38 -12.44 6.89 3.47
CA MET A 38 -12.19 7.12 4.89
C MET A 38 -13.48 6.82 5.65
N LEU A 39 -13.47 5.81 6.51
CA LEU A 39 -14.58 5.46 7.40
C LEU A 39 -14.57 6.32 8.66
N GLU A 40 -13.39 6.63 9.17
CA GLU A 40 -13.16 7.53 10.30
C GLU A 40 -11.95 8.40 10.00
N ARG A 41 -11.98 9.66 10.45
CA ARG A 41 -10.86 10.59 10.31
C ARG A 41 -10.33 10.99 11.67
N SER A 42 -9.01 11.06 11.79
CA SER A 42 -8.29 11.62 12.93
C SER A 42 -7.30 12.68 12.44
N ALA A 43 -6.63 13.37 13.38
CA ALA A 43 -5.66 14.41 13.05
C ALA A 43 -4.48 13.88 12.19
N ASP A 44 -4.12 12.62 12.36
CA ASP A 44 -2.95 11.98 11.74
C ASP A 44 -3.30 10.71 10.94
N GLY A 45 -4.54 10.57 10.48
CA GLY A 45 -4.97 9.42 9.68
C GLY A 45 -6.42 9.05 9.88
N GLY A 46 -6.68 7.85 10.38
CA GLY A 46 -8.02 7.34 10.66
C GLY A 46 -8.20 5.87 10.28
N VAL A 47 -9.42 5.50 9.93
CA VAL A 47 -9.77 4.16 9.45
C VAL A 47 -10.15 4.27 7.97
N VAL A 48 -9.47 3.50 7.12
CA VAL A 48 -9.65 3.55 5.67
C VAL A 48 -10.08 2.18 5.14
N GLU A 49 -11.08 2.20 4.27
CA GLU A 49 -11.51 1.04 3.48
C GLU A 49 -10.91 1.13 2.09
N MET A 50 -10.28 0.06 1.65
CA MET A 50 -9.65 -0.04 0.35
C MET A 50 -10.12 -1.28 -0.41
N ALA A 51 -10.28 -1.13 -1.72
CA ALA A 51 -10.54 -2.25 -2.62
C ALA A 51 -9.69 -2.13 -3.88
N ALA A 52 -9.10 -3.23 -4.28
CA ALA A 52 -8.21 -3.28 -5.44
C ALA A 52 -8.46 -4.53 -6.28
N TRP A 53 -8.09 -4.44 -7.56
CA TRP A 53 -8.01 -5.58 -8.44
C TRP A 53 -6.65 -6.26 -8.26
N ARG A 54 -6.69 -7.58 -8.11
CA ARG A 54 -5.51 -8.41 -8.13
C ARG A 54 -5.43 -9.19 -9.43
N PRO A 55 -4.34 -9.09 -10.19
CA PRO A 55 -4.13 -9.96 -11.33
C PRO A 55 -3.68 -11.35 -10.87
N PHE A 56 -4.21 -12.36 -11.56
CA PHE A 56 -3.78 -13.75 -11.43
C PHE A 56 -3.71 -14.34 -12.84
N GLY A 57 -2.51 -14.34 -13.45
CA GLY A 57 -2.36 -14.68 -14.86
C GLY A 57 -3.17 -13.76 -15.77
N VAL A 58 -4.07 -14.32 -16.56
CA VAL A 58 -4.98 -13.58 -17.46
C VAL A 58 -6.27 -13.10 -16.76
N VAL A 59 -6.50 -13.53 -15.53
CA VAL A 59 -7.68 -13.18 -14.73
C VAL A 59 -7.31 -12.20 -13.64
N ARG A 60 -8.23 -11.30 -13.33
CA ARG A 60 -8.13 -10.43 -12.17
C ARG A 60 -9.35 -10.63 -11.28
N TYR A 61 -9.17 -10.56 -9.95
CA TYR A 61 -10.28 -10.65 -9.03
C TYR A 61 -10.24 -9.57 -7.97
N PRO A 62 -11.39 -9.21 -7.39
CA PRO A 62 -11.47 -8.15 -6.42
C PRO A 62 -10.91 -8.55 -5.08
N THR A 63 -10.22 -7.62 -4.44
CA THR A 63 -9.76 -7.73 -3.05
C THR A 63 -10.28 -6.54 -2.26
N TRP A 64 -10.42 -6.71 -0.95
CA TRP A 64 -10.95 -5.70 -0.06
C TRP A 64 -10.34 -5.84 1.34
N TRP A 65 -10.07 -4.71 1.98
CA TRP A 65 -9.61 -4.65 3.35
C TRP A 65 -9.93 -3.30 4.00
N VAL A 66 -9.91 -3.29 5.34
CA VAL A 66 -10.00 -2.08 6.15
C VAL A 66 -8.76 -1.97 7.01
N SER A 67 -8.18 -0.80 7.09
CA SER A 67 -6.96 -0.52 7.86
C SER A 67 -7.14 0.66 8.79
N GLU A 68 -6.53 0.57 9.96
CA GLU A 68 -6.15 1.74 10.72
C GLU A 68 -4.93 2.36 10.05
N MET A 69 -5.00 3.67 9.76
CA MET A 69 -3.97 4.41 9.06
C MET A 69 -3.41 5.51 9.96
N ARG A 70 -2.09 5.62 10.00
CA ARG A 70 -1.40 6.71 10.70
C ARG A 70 -0.36 7.35 9.78
N ILE A 71 -0.43 8.67 9.67
CA ILE A 71 0.51 9.51 8.92
C ILE A 71 1.46 10.16 9.91
N ASP A 72 2.75 9.87 9.79
CA ASP A 72 3.81 10.46 10.60
C ASP A 72 4.68 11.34 9.70
N ALA A 73 4.34 12.63 9.64
CA ALA A 73 5.05 13.58 8.78
C ALA A 73 6.49 13.83 9.25
N ALA A 74 6.76 13.79 10.54
CA ALA A 74 8.10 14.00 11.08
C ALA A 74 9.04 12.83 10.73
N ALA A 75 8.53 11.61 10.75
CA ALA A 75 9.27 10.41 10.37
C ALA A 75 9.22 10.11 8.86
N LEU A 76 8.46 10.87 8.07
CA LEU A 76 8.17 10.60 6.65
C LEU A 76 7.68 9.16 6.44
N ALA A 77 6.74 8.74 7.26
CA ALA A 77 6.19 7.40 7.25
C ALA A 77 4.66 7.40 7.20
N VAL A 78 4.10 6.40 6.53
CA VAL A 78 2.68 6.08 6.59
C VAL A 78 2.54 4.64 7.02
N ARG A 79 1.75 4.39 8.06
CA ARG A 79 1.57 3.07 8.67
C ARG A 79 0.13 2.62 8.52
N TYR A 80 -0.04 1.34 8.25
CA TYR A 80 -1.35 0.70 8.20
C TYR A 80 -1.33 -0.57 9.03
N ARG A 81 -2.44 -0.82 9.73
CA ARG A 81 -2.74 -2.12 10.33
C ARG A 81 -4.07 -2.61 9.78
N HIS A 82 -4.06 -3.72 9.08
CA HIS A 82 -5.27 -4.30 8.52
C HIS A 82 -6.12 -4.90 9.64
N VAL A 83 -7.32 -4.38 9.81
CA VAL A 83 -8.27 -4.78 10.88
C VAL A 83 -9.43 -5.60 10.37
N ARG A 84 -9.73 -5.55 9.06
CA ARG A 84 -10.77 -6.36 8.40
C ARG A 84 -10.32 -6.77 7.00
N GLY A 85 -10.92 -7.85 6.50
CA GLY A 85 -10.61 -8.40 5.19
C GLY A 85 -9.67 -9.60 5.26
N ILE A 86 -9.27 -10.10 4.09
CA ILE A 86 -8.46 -11.33 3.96
C ILE A 86 -7.07 -11.18 4.59
N THR A 87 -6.55 -9.97 4.67
CA THR A 87 -5.21 -9.66 5.21
C THR A 87 -5.26 -9.12 6.64
N THR A 88 -6.33 -9.37 7.38
CA THR A 88 -6.46 -8.95 8.78
C THR A 88 -5.24 -9.36 9.60
N GLY A 89 -4.70 -8.41 10.39
CA GLY A 89 -3.50 -8.59 11.20
C GLY A 89 -2.19 -8.25 10.48
N MET A 90 -2.24 -7.85 9.22
CA MET A 90 -1.06 -7.38 8.49
C MET A 90 -0.69 -5.96 8.90
N ASP A 91 0.59 -5.75 9.17
CA ASP A 91 1.18 -4.43 9.36
C ASP A 91 1.90 -4.01 8.08
N VAL A 92 1.69 -2.75 7.68
CA VAL A 92 2.32 -2.15 6.50
C VAL A 92 2.96 -0.83 6.88
N VAL A 93 4.21 -0.65 6.50
CA VAL A 93 4.93 0.61 6.73
C VAL A 93 5.49 1.12 5.40
N TRP A 94 5.12 2.34 5.06
CA TRP A 94 5.75 3.13 4.02
C TRP A 94 6.78 4.04 4.66
N GLN A 95 8.03 3.92 4.25
CA GLN A 95 9.11 4.78 4.71
C GLN A 95 9.70 5.52 3.53
N LEU A 96 9.77 6.85 3.63
CA LEU A 96 10.34 7.71 2.62
C LEU A 96 11.66 8.30 3.11
N GLU A 97 12.67 8.24 2.26
CA GLU A 97 14.00 8.79 2.54
C GLU A 97 14.38 9.75 1.42
N PRO A 98 14.53 11.07 1.72
CA PRO A 98 14.97 12.03 0.71
C PRO A 98 16.43 11.83 0.37
N ASP A 99 16.76 11.89 -0.92
CA ASP A 99 18.10 11.92 -1.44
C ASP A 99 18.22 13.04 -2.50
N ARG A 100 18.61 14.24 -2.06
CA ARG A 100 18.64 15.45 -2.89
C ARG A 100 17.26 15.77 -3.47
N VAL A 101 17.09 15.65 -4.79
CA VAL A 101 15.85 15.92 -5.51
C VAL A 101 15.01 14.65 -5.77
N GLU A 102 15.49 13.53 -5.30
CA GLU A 102 14.84 12.21 -5.43
C GLU A 102 14.37 11.68 -4.08
N THR A 103 13.59 10.63 -4.09
CA THR A 103 13.07 9.99 -2.88
C THR A 103 13.14 8.48 -3.01
N ASP A 104 13.77 7.83 -2.04
CA ASP A 104 13.72 6.39 -1.89
C ASP A 104 12.49 6.00 -1.07
N VAL A 105 11.63 5.17 -1.65
CA VAL A 105 10.42 4.69 -0.98
C VAL A 105 10.56 3.20 -0.72
N THR A 106 10.33 2.80 0.52
CA THR A 106 10.31 1.41 0.96
C THR A 106 8.95 1.08 1.56
N ILE A 107 8.32 0.01 1.10
CA ILE A 107 7.13 -0.56 1.72
C ILE A 107 7.50 -1.89 2.36
N VAL A 108 7.22 -2.02 3.65
CA VAL A 108 7.41 -3.26 4.41
C VAL A 108 6.05 -3.79 4.80
N HIS A 109 5.79 -5.05 4.49
CA HIS A 109 4.63 -5.79 4.96
C HIS A 109 5.08 -6.88 5.92
N GLU A 110 4.42 -6.95 7.07
CA GLU A 110 4.63 -8.01 8.06
C GLU A 110 3.30 -8.65 8.41
N TRP A 111 3.22 -9.98 8.30
CA TRP A 111 1.98 -10.69 8.51
C TRP A 111 2.20 -12.11 9.00
N GLY A 112 1.46 -12.49 10.06
CA GLY A 112 1.48 -13.85 10.63
C GLY A 112 0.67 -14.88 9.82
N GLY A 113 -0.02 -14.44 8.76
CA GLY A 113 -0.89 -15.28 7.96
C GLY A 113 -2.37 -15.21 8.35
N PRO A 114 -3.27 -15.76 7.53
CA PRO A 114 -4.69 -15.74 7.80
C PRO A 114 -5.03 -16.59 9.03
N ARG A 115 -5.92 -16.08 9.87
CA ARG A 115 -6.41 -16.76 11.08
C ARG A 115 -7.58 -17.72 10.80
N TRP A 116 -7.59 -18.38 9.67
CA TRP A 116 -8.68 -19.29 9.28
C TRP A 116 -8.35 -20.74 9.67
N PRO A 117 -9.15 -21.36 10.56
CA PRO A 117 -8.85 -22.71 11.04
C PRO A 117 -9.11 -23.84 10.03
N LEU A 118 -9.70 -23.54 8.85
CA LEU A 118 -10.15 -24.53 7.89
C LEU A 118 -9.34 -24.58 6.58
N ILE A 119 -8.49 -23.60 6.34
CA ILE A 119 -7.59 -23.63 5.18
C ILE A 119 -6.18 -23.84 5.72
N GLY A 120 -5.65 -25.04 5.55
CA GLY A 120 -4.33 -25.40 6.06
C GLY A 120 -3.29 -24.34 5.69
N GLY A 121 -2.42 -23.99 6.64
CA GLY A 121 -1.44 -22.90 6.52
C GLY A 121 -0.59 -22.95 5.26
N LEU A 122 -0.49 -24.13 4.59
CA LEU A 122 0.24 -24.29 3.33
C LEU A 122 -0.47 -23.64 2.14
N ALA A 123 -1.79 -23.79 2.01
CA ALA A 123 -2.55 -23.20 0.91
C ALA A 123 -2.65 -21.67 1.07
N ALA A 124 -2.82 -21.21 2.31
CA ALA A 124 -2.89 -19.77 2.62
C ALA A 124 -1.55 -19.07 2.40
N SER A 125 -0.43 -19.67 2.76
CA SER A 125 0.90 -19.10 2.54
C SER A 125 1.33 -19.13 1.07
N LEU A 126 0.84 -20.09 0.27
CA LEU A 126 1.16 -20.19 -1.15
C LEU A 126 0.29 -19.28 -2.03
N VAL A 127 -1.00 -19.08 -1.67
CA VAL A 127 -1.95 -18.34 -2.51
C VAL A 127 -2.09 -16.87 -2.08
N ILE A 128 -2.00 -16.59 -0.79
CA ILE A 128 -2.18 -15.24 -0.22
C ILE A 128 -0.84 -14.64 0.23
N GLY A 129 0.23 -15.38 0.07
CA GLY A 129 1.56 -15.03 0.51
C GLY A 129 2.26 -13.92 -0.28
N PRO A 130 3.59 -13.97 -0.37
CA PRO A 130 4.42 -12.87 -0.89
C PRO A 130 4.00 -12.37 -2.28
N VAL A 131 3.52 -13.27 -3.15
CA VAL A 131 3.07 -12.91 -4.51
C VAL A 131 1.85 -11.98 -4.50
N PHE A 132 0.93 -12.18 -3.55
CA PHE A 132 -0.25 -11.33 -3.41
C PHE A 132 0.12 -9.91 -2.99
N VAL A 133 0.85 -9.81 -1.90
CA VAL A 133 1.22 -8.53 -1.30
C VAL A 133 2.16 -7.75 -2.21
N HIS A 134 3.18 -8.41 -2.74
CA HIS A 134 4.12 -7.83 -3.69
C HIS A 134 3.43 -7.33 -4.98
N GLY A 135 2.45 -8.07 -5.49
CA GLY A 135 1.73 -7.68 -6.70
C GLY A 135 0.97 -6.35 -6.58
N ILE A 136 0.35 -6.08 -5.44
CA ILE A 136 -0.34 -4.80 -5.17
C ILE A 136 0.68 -3.71 -4.84
N ALA A 137 1.63 -3.99 -3.96
CA ALA A 137 2.62 -3.02 -3.51
C ALA A 137 3.50 -2.50 -4.64
N SER A 138 4.04 -3.38 -5.48
CA SER A 138 4.88 -2.98 -6.61
C SER A 138 4.14 -2.13 -7.63
N ARG A 139 2.88 -2.43 -7.90
CA ARG A 139 2.03 -1.62 -8.80
C ARG A 139 1.69 -0.26 -8.19
N THR A 140 1.43 -0.22 -6.91
CA THR A 140 1.18 1.03 -6.19
C THR A 140 2.41 1.92 -6.22
N LEU A 141 3.59 1.40 -5.90
CA LEU A 141 4.85 2.13 -6.02
C LEU A 141 5.10 2.64 -7.45
N ALA A 142 5.00 1.77 -8.43
CA ALA A 142 5.23 2.15 -9.83
C ALA A 142 4.22 3.22 -10.30
N GLY A 143 2.97 3.12 -9.90
CA GLY A 143 1.92 4.08 -10.25
C GLY A 143 2.13 5.45 -9.61
N ILE A 144 2.46 5.49 -8.33
CA ILE A 144 2.79 6.73 -7.61
C ILE A 144 4.05 7.35 -8.21
N GLY A 145 5.08 6.55 -8.47
CA GLY A 145 6.32 7.03 -9.11
C GLY A 145 6.04 7.73 -10.43
N ARG A 146 5.29 7.10 -11.32
CA ARG A 146 4.89 7.72 -12.61
C ARG A 146 4.08 9.00 -12.43
N HIS A 147 3.21 9.04 -11.43
CA HIS A 147 2.38 10.22 -11.16
C HIS A 147 3.22 11.41 -10.71
N VAL A 148 4.10 11.23 -9.72
CA VAL A 148 4.92 12.32 -9.17
C VAL A 148 6.00 12.78 -10.14
N GLU A 149 6.62 11.86 -10.89
CA GLU A 149 7.65 12.19 -11.89
C GLU A 149 7.08 13.00 -13.07
N ARG A 150 5.85 12.73 -13.49
CA ARG A 150 5.18 13.53 -14.54
C ARG A 150 4.89 14.95 -14.08
N ARG A 151 4.57 15.17 -12.81
CA ARG A 151 4.31 16.50 -12.27
C ARG A 151 5.58 17.31 -12.07
N GLY A 152 6.69 16.67 -11.78
CA GLY A 152 7.99 17.33 -11.64
C GLY A 152 8.65 17.73 -12.97
N GLY A 153 8.18 17.17 -14.08
CA GLY A 153 8.70 17.47 -15.44
C GLY A 153 7.97 18.61 -16.17
N MET A 154 7.02 19.26 -15.53
CA MET A 154 6.37 20.49 -15.98
C MET A 154 6.86 21.66 -15.14
#